data_826d0a5b0749adb23ecd0cd1e04ddfd7
#
_entry.id   826d0a5b0749adb23ecd0cd1e04ddfd7
#
_cell.length_a   1.000
_cell.length_b   1.000
_cell.length_c   1.000
_cell.angle_alpha   90.00
_cell.angle_beta   90.00
_cell.angle_gamma   90.00
#
_symmetry.space_group_name_H-M   'P 1'
#
loop_
_entity.id
_entity.type
_entity.pdbx_description
1 polymer ?
#
loop_
_entity_poly.entity_id
_entity_poly.type
_entity_poly.pdbx_seq_one_letter_code
_entity_poly.pdbx_strand_id
1 'polypeptide(L)'
;GKVLATAKHFIGDGGTLNGVDKGNTVLSEEDLIEIHGQGYVSTIESDVQFVMASFNSWNGKKLHGYKYLLTDLLKNQMGFEGVVVGDWNGHQEVDGCYSYSCPETINAGLDMFMVTESWKMLYQNTLQQVKTGEISLERLNDAVRRILRVKSNYGLFSKLEPSKRYLDFPLESIGSQRHRDLSRQAVRESLVLLKN
;
A
#
# COMPACT_ATOMS: atom_id res chain seq x y z
N GLY A 1 -19.16 -6.99 10.12
CA GLY A 1 -17.79 -6.65 9.90
C GLY A 1 -17.57 -5.80 8.69
N LYS A 2 -16.66 -4.83 8.81
CA LYS A 2 -16.24 -3.97 7.69
C LYS A 2 -14.93 -4.50 7.12
N VAL A 3 -14.60 -4.17 5.88
CA VAL A 3 -13.29 -4.42 5.28
C VAL A 3 -12.30 -3.36 5.72
N LEU A 4 -11.01 -3.69 5.68
CA LEU A 4 -9.92 -2.73 5.92
C LEU A 4 -9.70 -1.88 4.67
N ALA A 5 -9.36 -0.60 4.87
CA ALA A 5 -9.05 0.33 3.80
C ALA A 5 -7.53 0.42 3.59
N THR A 6 -7.15 0.77 2.37
CA THR A 6 -5.76 1.06 1.98
C THR A 6 -5.72 2.43 1.31
N ALA A 7 -4.98 3.37 1.88
CA ALA A 7 -4.68 4.64 1.22
C ALA A 7 -3.53 4.46 0.22
N LYS A 8 -3.67 5.00 -1.00
CA LYS A 8 -2.67 4.79 -2.07
C LYS A 8 -2.72 5.89 -3.13
N HIS A 9 -1.67 6.08 -3.89
CA HIS A 9 -0.32 5.50 -3.72
C HIS A 9 0.59 6.53 -3.08
N PHE A 10 1.26 6.17 -1.99
CA PHE A 10 2.11 7.07 -1.22
C PHE A 10 3.50 7.18 -1.88
N ILE A 11 3.91 8.33 -2.39
CA ILE A 11 3.36 9.67 -2.43
C ILE A 11 3.79 10.33 -3.74
N GLY A 12 2.93 11.20 -4.29
CA GLY A 12 3.27 11.98 -5.48
C GLY A 12 2.96 11.29 -6.81
N ASP A 13 2.20 10.18 -6.81
CA ASP A 13 1.80 9.42 -8.00
C ASP A 13 1.15 10.29 -9.09
N GLY A 14 0.25 11.18 -8.69
CA GLY A 14 -0.42 12.12 -9.61
C GLY A 14 0.43 13.30 -10.08
N GLY A 15 1.67 13.44 -9.62
CA GLY A 15 2.57 14.57 -9.90
C GLY A 15 3.76 14.24 -10.80
N THR A 16 3.75 13.10 -11.48
CA THR A 16 4.87 12.71 -12.37
C THR A 16 5.01 13.64 -13.56
N LEU A 17 6.24 13.93 -13.97
CA LEU A 17 6.53 14.76 -15.13
C LEU A 17 5.81 14.24 -16.37
N ASN A 18 5.05 15.12 -17.02
CA ASN A 18 4.25 14.82 -18.21
C ASN A 18 3.22 13.68 -18.03
N GLY A 19 2.86 13.34 -16.80
CA GLY A 19 1.91 12.26 -16.51
C GLY A 19 2.43 10.86 -16.86
N VAL A 20 3.75 10.68 -16.92
CA VAL A 20 4.35 9.38 -17.26
C VAL A 20 4.12 8.40 -16.12
N ASP A 21 3.51 7.27 -16.43
CA ASP A 21 3.29 6.19 -15.46
C ASP A 21 4.64 5.73 -14.86
N LYS A 22 4.65 5.54 -13.53
CA LYS A 22 5.88 5.23 -12.77
C LYS A 22 7.02 6.25 -12.91
N GLY A 23 6.72 7.43 -13.47
CA GLY A 23 7.68 8.48 -13.77
C GLY A 23 8.28 9.16 -12.53
N ASN A 24 8.93 10.28 -12.76
CA ASN A 24 9.57 11.05 -11.69
C ASN A 24 8.72 12.27 -11.31
N THR A 25 8.42 12.40 -10.04
CA THR A 25 7.79 13.59 -9.45
C THR A 25 8.90 14.51 -8.99
N VAL A 26 8.97 15.72 -9.57
CA VAL A 26 10.02 16.72 -9.27
C VAL A 26 9.37 17.87 -8.52
N LEU A 27 9.48 17.84 -7.22
CA LEU A 27 8.91 18.83 -6.30
C LEU A 27 9.84 19.05 -5.11
N SER A 28 9.74 20.22 -4.49
CA SER A 28 10.25 20.40 -3.13
C SER A 28 9.53 19.45 -2.16
N GLU A 29 10.09 19.23 -1.00
CA GLU A 29 9.42 18.45 0.04
C GLU A 29 8.15 19.14 0.52
N GLU A 30 8.20 20.45 0.67
CA GLU A 30 7.06 21.26 1.08
C GLU A 30 5.88 21.09 0.10
N ASP A 31 6.13 21.23 -1.20
CA ASP A 31 5.11 21.02 -2.24
C ASP A 31 4.63 19.56 -2.29
N LEU A 32 5.51 18.59 -2.10
CA LEU A 32 5.12 17.18 -2.07
C LEU A 32 4.13 16.91 -0.94
N ILE A 33 4.39 17.45 0.23
CA ILE A 33 3.51 17.28 1.40
C ILE A 33 2.24 18.10 1.25
N GLU A 34 2.33 19.35 0.82
CA GLU A 34 1.18 20.23 0.67
C GLU A 34 0.20 19.72 -0.41
N ILE A 35 0.71 19.29 -1.57
CA ILE A 35 -0.14 18.89 -2.69
C ILE A 35 -0.56 17.43 -2.58
N HIS A 36 0.37 16.52 -2.23
CA HIS A 36 0.14 15.08 -2.29
C HIS A 36 0.04 14.41 -0.92
N GLY A 37 0.44 15.09 0.16
CA GLY A 37 0.48 14.54 1.51
C GLY A 37 -0.79 14.72 2.32
N GLN A 38 -1.59 15.78 2.06
CA GLN A 38 -2.74 16.16 2.90
C GLN A 38 -3.78 15.03 3.05
N GLY A 39 -4.06 14.29 1.98
CA GLY A 39 -4.98 13.16 2.02
C GLY A 39 -4.50 12.04 2.95
N TYR A 40 -3.20 11.89 3.14
CA TYR A 40 -2.64 10.89 4.05
C TYR A 40 -2.74 11.32 5.51
N VAL A 41 -2.57 12.61 5.81
CA VAL A 41 -2.74 13.13 7.17
C VAL A 41 -4.14 12.78 7.69
N SER A 42 -5.18 13.20 6.98
CA SER A 42 -6.58 12.93 7.37
C SER A 42 -6.93 11.45 7.39
N THR A 43 -6.32 10.65 6.50
CA THR A 43 -6.55 9.20 6.44
C THR A 43 -5.88 8.47 7.61
N ILE A 44 -4.70 8.91 8.04
CA ILE A 44 -4.00 8.39 9.23
C ILE A 44 -4.78 8.75 10.50
N GLU A 45 -5.24 9.99 10.62
CA GLU A 45 -6.11 10.43 11.72
C GLU A 45 -7.42 9.62 11.81
N SER A 46 -7.89 9.11 10.65
CA SER A 46 -9.05 8.23 10.55
C SER A 46 -8.73 6.74 10.76
N ASP A 47 -7.55 6.42 11.28
CA ASP A 47 -7.09 5.07 11.60
C ASP A 47 -7.05 4.11 10.39
N VAL A 48 -6.54 4.57 9.24
CA VAL A 48 -6.29 3.69 8.09
C VAL A 48 -5.24 2.63 8.44
N GLN A 49 -5.51 1.38 8.07
CA GLN A 49 -4.66 0.25 8.47
C GLN A 49 -3.56 -0.09 7.47
N PHE A 50 -3.70 0.34 6.22
CA PHE A 50 -2.70 0.12 5.18
C PHE A 50 -2.42 1.39 4.40
N VAL A 51 -1.14 1.58 4.07
CA VAL A 51 -0.68 2.56 3.09
C VAL A 51 0.15 1.83 2.04
N MET A 52 -0.17 2.02 0.76
CA MET A 52 0.58 1.41 -0.34
C MET A 52 1.59 2.40 -0.90
N ALA A 53 2.85 1.96 -0.99
CA ALA A 53 3.91 2.75 -1.61
C ALA A 53 3.67 2.92 -3.12
N SER A 54 4.04 4.07 -3.67
CA SER A 54 3.85 4.38 -5.08
C SER A 54 5.00 3.88 -5.97
N PHE A 55 4.71 3.66 -7.24
CA PHE A 55 5.71 3.29 -8.26
C PHE A 55 6.61 4.42 -8.70
N ASN A 56 6.17 5.68 -8.55
CA ASN A 56 6.92 6.82 -9.03
C ASN A 56 8.26 6.98 -8.30
N SER A 57 9.10 7.81 -8.86
CA SER A 57 10.26 8.38 -8.15
C SER A 57 9.91 9.76 -7.61
N TRP A 58 10.54 10.16 -6.53
CA TRP A 58 10.59 11.56 -6.11
C TRP A 58 12.03 12.05 -6.22
N ASN A 59 12.24 13.10 -7.03
CA ASN A 59 13.56 13.67 -7.31
C ASN A 59 14.60 12.60 -7.69
N GLY A 60 14.19 11.66 -8.56
CA GLY A 60 15.04 10.60 -9.11
C GLY A 60 15.15 9.33 -8.28
N LYS A 61 14.60 9.26 -7.05
CA LYS A 61 14.70 8.08 -6.21
C LYS A 61 13.35 7.35 -6.10
N LYS A 62 13.34 6.05 -6.42
CA LYS A 62 12.15 5.18 -6.34
C LYS A 62 11.60 5.07 -4.92
N LEU A 63 10.28 5.27 -4.77
CA LEU A 63 9.65 5.36 -3.45
C LEU A 63 9.72 4.05 -2.66
N HIS A 64 9.64 2.90 -3.30
CA HIS A 64 9.75 1.61 -2.62
C HIS A 64 11.11 1.40 -1.91
N GLY A 65 12.16 2.08 -2.32
CA GLY A 65 13.48 2.08 -1.67
C GLY A 65 13.80 3.36 -0.90
N TYR A 66 12.82 4.24 -0.68
CA TYR A 66 13.09 5.55 -0.09
C TYR A 66 12.79 5.57 1.41
N LYS A 67 13.79 5.22 2.21
CA LYS A 67 13.68 5.15 3.68
C LYS A 67 13.11 6.42 4.30
N TYR A 68 13.59 7.59 3.86
CA TYR A 68 13.10 8.87 4.38
C TYR A 68 11.58 8.97 4.27
N LEU A 69 11.01 8.66 3.09
CA LEU A 69 9.56 8.77 2.90
C LEU A 69 8.78 7.68 3.63
N LEU A 70 9.23 6.41 3.56
CA LEU A 70 8.47 5.30 4.14
C LEU A 70 8.64 5.17 5.66
N THR A 71 9.82 5.49 6.18
CA THR A 71 10.11 5.36 7.62
C THR A 71 10.05 6.71 8.32
N ASP A 72 10.89 7.67 7.89
CA ASP A 72 11.08 8.88 8.68
C ASP A 72 9.86 9.80 8.57
N LEU A 73 9.33 10.00 7.36
CA LEU A 73 8.14 10.82 7.15
C LEU A 73 6.86 10.05 7.54
N LEU A 74 6.52 8.95 6.84
CA LEU A 74 5.24 8.28 7.01
C LEU A 74 5.08 7.66 8.40
N LYS A 75 6.03 6.81 8.82
CA LYS A 75 5.88 6.08 10.10
C LYS A 75 6.17 6.98 11.30
N ASN A 76 7.26 7.79 11.26
CA ASN A 76 7.71 8.53 12.43
C ASN A 76 7.05 9.91 12.55
N GLN A 77 7.11 10.75 11.50
CA GLN A 77 6.60 12.12 11.59
C GLN A 77 5.08 12.19 11.48
N MET A 78 4.48 11.44 10.52
CA MET A 78 3.02 11.38 10.37
C MET A 78 2.36 10.39 11.35
N GLY A 79 3.14 9.61 12.12
CA GLY A 79 2.64 8.71 13.13
C GLY A 79 1.87 7.48 12.60
N PHE A 80 2.16 7.03 11.39
CA PHE A 80 1.47 5.86 10.81
C PHE A 80 1.88 4.55 11.49
N GLU A 81 0.96 3.95 12.21
CA GLU A 81 1.17 2.68 12.93
C GLU A 81 0.74 1.43 12.16
N GLY A 82 0.06 1.59 11.04
CA GLY A 82 -0.40 0.49 10.18
C GLY A 82 0.72 -0.17 9.37
N VAL A 83 0.34 -0.90 8.35
CA VAL A 83 1.22 -1.68 7.47
C VAL A 83 1.53 -0.91 6.20
N VAL A 84 2.80 -0.73 5.88
CA VAL A 84 3.23 -0.24 4.57
C VAL A 84 3.33 -1.43 3.63
N VAL A 85 2.47 -1.46 2.62
CA VAL A 85 2.43 -2.50 1.58
C VAL A 85 3.05 -1.98 0.28
N GLY A 86 3.77 -2.82 -0.44
CA GLY A 86 4.26 -2.49 -1.78
C GLY A 86 3.16 -2.55 -2.83
N ASP A 87 3.37 -1.87 -3.93
CA ASP A 87 2.57 -2.04 -5.14
C ASP A 87 3.04 -3.28 -5.92
N TRP A 88 2.35 -3.65 -6.97
CA TRP A 88 2.54 -4.87 -7.78
C TRP A 88 3.97 -4.99 -8.30
N ASN A 89 4.76 -5.88 -7.69
CA ASN A 89 6.20 -6.04 -7.92
C ASN A 89 7.01 -4.72 -7.80
N GLY A 90 6.50 -3.71 -7.09
CA GLY A 90 7.13 -2.38 -7.01
C GLY A 90 8.55 -2.37 -6.44
N HIS A 91 8.89 -3.37 -5.65
CA HIS A 91 10.24 -3.53 -5.12
C HIS A 91 11.31 -3.73 -6.22
N GLN A 92 10.97 -4.35 -7.35
CA GLN A 92 11.91 -4.56 -8.46
C GLN A 92 12.26 -3.27 -9.23
N GLU A 93 11.49 -2.19 -9.03
CA GLU A 93 11.76 -0.88 -9.63
C GLU A 93 12.89 -0.11 -8.90
N VAL A 94 13.30 -0.59 -7.73
CA VAL A 94 14.41 -0.02 -6.96
C VAL A 94 15.74 -0.45 -7.58
N ASP A 95 16.68 0.48 -7.72
CA ASP A 95 17.99 0.21 -8.30
C ASP A 95 18.70 -0.93 -7.54
N GLY A 96 19.21 -1.90 -8.29
CA GLY A 96 19.87 -3.08 -7.75
C GLY A 96 18.95 -4.18 -7.25
N CYS A 97 17.63 -3.97 -7.31
CA CYS A 97 16.63 -4.97 -6.90
C CYS A 97 16.10 -5.79 -8.09
N TYR A 98 15.56 -6.95 -7.74
CA TYR A 98 14.92 -7.89 -8.65
C TYR A 98 13.60 -8.36 -8.07
N SER A 99 12.71 -8.91 -8.90
CA SER A 99 11.41 -9.45 -8.44
C SER A 99 11.54 -10.50 -7.33
N TYR A 100 12.68 -11.14 -7.24
CA TYR A 100 12.99 -12.23 -6.30
C TYR A 100 13.94 -11.82 -5.16
N SER A 101 14.43 -10.57 -5.11
CA SER A 101 15.38 -10.11 -4.09
C SER A 101 15.43 -8.59 -4.02
N CYS A 102 15.10 -8.02 -2.87
CA CYS A 102 15.21 -6.59 -2.61
C CYS A 102 15.23 -6.29 -1.11
N PRO A 103 16.37 -6.41 -0.44
CA PRO A 103 16.48 -6.05 0.98
C PRO A 103 16.33 -4.53 1.20
N GLU A 104 16.69 -3.71 0.23
CA GLU A 104 16.58 -2.26 0.26
C GLU A 104 15.17 -1.79 0.59
N THR A 105 14.16 -2.42 -0.02
CA THR A 105 12.77 -2.07 0.18
C THR A 105 12.30 -2.37 1.62
N ILE A 106 12.69 -3.51 2.18
CA ILE A 106 12.40 -3.82 3.58
C ILE A 106 13.11 -2.85 4.50
N ASN A 107 14.38 -2.59 4.27
CA ASN A 107 15.20 -1.66 5.05
C ASN A 107 14.71 -0.20 4.92
N ALA A 108 14.06 0.14 3.81
CA ALA A 108 13.40 1.43 3.62
C ALA A 108 12.10 1.59 4.43
N GLY A 109 11.50 0.49 4.89
CA GLY A 109 10.30 0.56 5.73
C GLY A 109 9.09 -0.19 5.19
N LEU A 110 9.21 -0.91 4.07
CA LEU A 110 8.13 -1.77 3.58
C LEU A 110 7.91 -2.94 4.56
N ASP A 111 6.65 -3.21 4.89
CA ASP A 111 6.28 -4.26 5.82
C ASP A 111 5.73 -5.50 5.11
N MET A 112 5.14 -5.31 3.94
CA MET A 112 4.50 -6.38 3.17
C MET A 112 4.76 -6.20 1.68
N PHE A 113 5.31 -7.21 1.04
CA PHE A 113 5.45 -7.23 -0.41
C PHE A 113 4.13 -7.55 -1.12
N MET A 114 3.91 -6.92 -2.28
CA MET A 114 2.94 -7.38 -3.25
C MET A 114 3.71 -8.02 -4.42
N VAL A 115 3.94 -9.30 -4.32
CA VAL A 115 4.73 -10.09 -5.28
C VAL A 115 3.84 -11.14 -5.94
N THR A 116 3.98 -11.30 -7.25
CA THR A 116 3.13 -12.20 -8.03
C THR A 116 3.76 -13.57 -8.22
N GLU A 117 4.68 -13.72 -9.14
CA GLU A 117 5.20 -15.01 -9.57
C GLU A 117 6.43 -15.47 -8.78
N SER A 118 7.32 -14.52 -8.45
CA SER A 118 8.62 -14.81 -7.81
C SER A 118 8.55 -14.97 -6.28
N TRP A 119 7.35 -15.09 -5.70
CA TRP A 119 7.16 -15.04 -4.24
C TRP A 119 7.96 -16.10 -3.47
N LYS A 120 8.10 -17.31 -4.02
CA LYS A 120 8.86 -18.38 -3.35
C LYS A 120 10.34 -18.03 -3.25
N MET A 121 10.91 -17.53 -4.34
CA MET A 121 12.32 -17.13 -4.39
C MET A 121 12.55 -15.88 -3.54
N LEU A 122 11.64 -14.89 -3.60
CA LEU A 122 11.69 -13.71 -2.73
C LEU A 122 11.67 -14.09 -1.26
N TYR A 123 10.79 -15.01 -0.86
CA TYR A 123 10.74 -15.52 0.52
C TYR A 123 12.06 -16.15 0.95
N GLN A 124 12.64 -17.03 0.12
CA GLN A 124 13.89 -17.72 0.43
C GLN A 124 15.07 -16.73 0.54
N ASN A 125 15.16 -15.78 -0.38
CA ASN A 125 16.20 -14.76 -0.37
C ASN A 125 16.04 -13.82 0.84
N THR A 126 14.83 -13.36 1.13
CA THR A 126 14.56 -12.54 2.32
C THR A 126 14.93 -13.27 3.61
N LEU A 127 14.59 -14.55 3.71
CA LEU A 127 14.98 -15.38 4.86
C LEU A 127 16.52 -15.46 5.01
N GLN A 128 17.24 -15.62 3.90
CA GLN A 128 18.71 -15.62 3.92
C GLN A 128 19.27 -14.26 4.29
N GLN A 129 18.71 -13.17 3.75
CA GLN A 129 19.12 -11.80 4.05
C GLN A 129 18.95 -11.44 5.53
N VAL A 130 17.89 -11.95 6.17
CA VAL A 130 17.74 -11.84 7.64
C VAL A 130 18.81 -12.65 8.37
N LYS A 131 19.09 -13.87 7.94
CA LYS A 131 20.10 -14.74 8.58
C LYS A 131 21.52 -14.16 8.47
N THR A 132 21.83 -13.48 7.39
CA THR A 132 23.14 -12.83 7.19
C THR A 132 23.22 -11.43 7.82
N GLY A 133 22.11 -10.89 8.33
CA GLY A 133 22.06 -9.56 8.93
C GLY A 133 21.93 -8.42 7.92
N GLU A 134 21.75 -8.71 6.63
CA GLU A 134 21.48 -7.70 5.59
C GLU A 134 20.13 -6.99 5.86
N ILE A 135 19.15 -7.74 6.37
CA ILE A 135 17.93 -7.23 6.96
C ILE A 135 18.00 -7.48 8.46
N SER A 136 17.92 -6.42 9.27
CA SER A 136 18.01 -6.57 10.73
C SER A 136 16.76 -7.26 11.30
N LEU A 137 16.96 -8.02 12.39
CA LEU A 137 15.83 -8.61 13.14
C LEU A 137 14.90 -7.53 13.70
N GLU A 138 15.41 -6.37 14.04
CA GLU A 138 14.60 -5.24 14.50
C GLU A 138 13.61 -4.81 13.41
N ARG A 139 14.10 -4.64 12.17
CA ARG A 139 13.27 -4.25 11.04
C ARG A 139 12.22 -5.33 10.70
N LEU A 140 12.62 -6.59 10.70
CA LEU A 140 11.71 -7.72 10.49
C LEU A 140 10.63 -7.75 11.59
N ASN A 141 11.04 -7.62 12.84
CA ASN A 141 10.12 -7.62 13.98
C ASN A 141 9.15 -6.43 13.95
N ASP A 142 9.57 -5.26 13.49
CA ASP A 142 8.65 -4.12 13.29
C ASP A 142 7.59 -4.45 12.23
N ALA A 143 7.98 -4.98 11.06
CA ALA A 143 7.04 -5.39 10.02
C ALA A 143 6.03 -6.44 10.54
N VAL A 144 6.53 -7.50 11.17
CA VAL A 144 5.68 -8.56 11.73
C VAL A 144 4.73 -8.02 12.79
N ARG A 145 5.23 -7.16 13.68
CA ARG A 145 4.42 -6.56 14.75
C ARG A 145 3.28 -5.70 14.19
N ARG A 146 3.52 -4.91 13.15
CA ARG A 146 2.50 -4.11 12.45
C ARG A 146 1.44 -5.01 11.82
N ILE A 147 1.85 -6.04 11.08
CA ILE A 147 0.93 -7.00 10.45
C ILE A 147 0.07 -7.72 11.50
N LEU A 148 0.69 -8.21 12.58
CA LEU A 148 -0.03 -8.92 13.65
C LEU A 148 -0.98 -7.99 14.41
N ARG A 149 -0.58 -6.73 14.66
CA ARG A 149 -1.45 -5.71 15.27
C ARG A 149 -2.72 -5.50 14.45
N VAL A 150 -2.58 -5.26 13.14
CA VAL A 150 -3.75 -5.09 12.26
C VAL A 150 -4.63 -6.33 12.25
N LYS A 151 -4.05 -7.52 12.13
CA LYS A 151 -4.81 -8.78 12.19
C LYS A 151 -5.54 -8.96 13.53
N SER A 152 -4.89 -8.62 14.63
CA SER A 152 -5.49 -8.70 15.98
C SER A 152 -6.63 -7.71 16.14
N ASN A 153 -6.41 -6.44 15.80
CA ASN A 153 -7.42 -5.39 15.91
C ASN A 153 -8.66 -5.68 15.06
N TYR A 154 -8.46 -6.33 13.91
CA TYR A 154 -9.57 -6.78 13.06
C TYR A 154 -10.20 -8.10 13.52
N GLY A 155 -9.68 -8.71 14.59
CA GLY A 155 -10.20 -9.93 15.19
C GLY A 155 -10.02 -11.18 14.34
N LEU A 156 -8.99 -11.22 13.46
CA LEU A 156 -8.78 -12.37 12.57
C LEU A 156 -8.40 -13.65 13.32
N PHE A 157 -7.83 -13.52 14.52
CA PHE A 157 -7.45 -14.68 15.35
C PHE A 157 -8.63 -15.30 16.09
N SER A 158 -9.73 -14.57 16.23
CA SER A 158 -10.94 -15.03 16.94
C SER A 158 -12.15 -15.25 16.03
N LYS A 159 -12.06 -14.81 14.77
CA LYS A 159 -13.17 -14.98 13.81
C LYS A 159 -13.22 -16.41 13.27
N LEU A 160 -14.43 -16.91 13.12
CA LEU A 160 -14.70 -18.18 12.44
C LEU A 160 -14.24 -18.10 10.96
N GLU A 161 -14.14 -19.26 10.32
CA GLU A 161 -13.94 -19.36 8.87
C GLU A 161 -14.97 -18.47 8.13
N PRO A 162 -14.59 -17.88 6.98
CA PRO A 162 -15.49 -16.97 6.23
C PRO A 162 -16.88 -17.56 5.98
N SER A 163 -16.95 -18.85 5.64
CA SER A 163 -18.22 -19.57 5.41
C SER A 163 -19.12 -19.71 6.64
N LYS A 164 -18.55 -19.54 7.83
CA LYS A 164 -19.26 -19.67 9.12
C LYS A 164 -19.52 -18.31 9.78
N ARG A 165 -19.07 -17.20 9.14
CA ARG A 165 -19.36 -15.85 9.65
C ARG A 165 -20.78 -15.46 9.30
N TYR A 166 -21.45 -14.81 10.24
CA TYR A 166 -22.72 -14.16 9.94
C TYR A 166 -22.46 -13.04 8.92
N LEU A 167 -23.07 -13.15 7.77
CA LEU A 167 -23.07 -12.11 6.75
C LEU A 167 -24.32 -11.26 6.97
N ASP A 168 -24.13 -9.97 7.19
CA ASP A 168 -25.24 -9.00 7.27
C ASP A 168 -26.00 -8.87 5.94
N PHE A 169 -25.48 -9.51 4.89
CA PHE A 169 -26.08 -9.56 3.55
C PHE A 169 -26.32 -11.01 3.13
N PRO A 170 -27.53 -11.34 2.72
CA PRO A 170 -27.76 -12.61 2.03
C PRO A 170 -26.99 -12.61 0.70
N LEU A 171 -26.44 -13.76 0.31
CA LEU A 171 -25.70 -13.89 -0.96
C LEU A 171 -26.56 -13.48 -2.17
N GLU A 172 -27.87 -13.64 -2.07
CA GLU A 172 -28.86 -13.27 -3.09
C GLU A 172 -28.93 -11.75 -3.31
N SER A 173 -28.37 -10.95 -2.40
CA SER A 173 -28.27 -9.49 -2.59
C SER A 173 -27.25 -9.11 -3.67
N ILE A 174 -26.25 -9.98 -3.92
CA ILE A 174 -25.22 -9.74 -4.95
C ILE A 174 -25.88 -9.80 -6.32
N GLY A 175 -25.76 -8.70 -7.09
CA GLY A 175 -26.39 -8.58 -8.40
C GLY A 175 -27.91 -8.49 -8.37
N SER A 176 -28.51 -8.20 -7.21
CA SER A 176 -29.95 -7.92 -7.07
C SER A 176 -30.39 -6.77 -7.97
N GLN A 177 -31.67 -6.66 -8.25
CA GLN A 177 -32.23 -5.56 -9.06
C GLN A 177 -31.81 -4.19 -8.49
N ARG A 178 -31.87 -4.03 -7.16
CA ARG A 178 -31.40 -2.80 -6.48
C ARG A 178 -29.95 -2.46 -6.80
N HIS A 179 -29.04 -3.44 -6.77
CA HIS A 179 -27.63 -3.23 -7.11
C HIS A 179 -27.45 -2.86 -8.59
N ARG A 180 -28.19 -3.49 -9.47
CA ARG A 180 -28.16 -3.17 -10.93
C ARG A 180 -28.70 -1.77 -11.21
N ASP A 181 -29.79 -1.38 -10.56
CA ASP A 181 -30.37 -0.04 -10.72
C ASP A 181 -29.41 1.04 -10.21
N LEU A 182 -28.78 0.82 -9.04
CA LEU A 182 -27.75 1.73 -8.50
C LEU A 182 -26.55 1.84 -9.44
N SER A 183 -26.08 0.71 -9.97
CA SER A 183 -24.96 0.72 -10.93
C SER A 183 -25.30 1.50 -12.21
N ARG A 184 -26.50 1.30 -12.76
CA ARG A 184 -26.97 2.06 -13.93
C ARG A 184 -27.14 3.54 -13.64
N GLN A 185 -27.61 3.89 -12.44
CA GLN A 185 -27.70 5.28 -12.01
C GLN A 185 -26.31 5.92 -11.95
N ALA A 186 -25.35 5.26 -11.30
CA ALA A 186 -23.96 5.74 -11.22
C ALA A 186 -23.35 5.96 -12.61
N VAL A 187 -23.58 5.04 -13.56
CA VAL A 187 -23.13 5.21 -14.95
C VAL A 187 -23.77 6.45 -15.58
N ARG A 188 -25.10 6.61 -15.50
CA ARG A 188 -25.80 7.75 -16.09
C ARG A 188 -25.30 9.09 -15.52
N GLU A 189 -25.02 9.17 -14.23
CA GLU A 189 -24.56 10.37 -13.55
C GLU A 189 -23.08 10.68 -13.77
N SER A 190 -22.28 9.69 -14.16
CA SER A 190 -20.84 9.84 -14.41
C SER A 190 -20.48 10.07 -15.89
N LEU A 191 -21.42 9.95 -16.82
CA LEU A 191 -21.16 10.18 -18.23
C LEU A 191 -20.86 11.65 -18.52
N VAL A 192 -19.76 11.87 -19.26
CA VAL A 192 -19.36 13.19 -19.74
C VAL A 192 -19.36 13.18 -21.27
N LEU A 193 -20.18 14.03 -21.88
CA LEU A 193 -20.20 14.20 -23.32
C LEU A 193 -19.00 15.06 -23.77
N LEU A 194 -17.98 14.42 -24.33
CA LEU A 194 -16.76 15.11 -24.80
C LEU A 194 -16.93 15.70 -26.21
N LYS A 195 -17.78 15.12 -27.02
CA LYS A 195 -18.09 15.59 -28.38
C LYS A 195 -19.50 15.16 -28.75
N ASN A 196 -20.26 16.07 -29.34
CA ASN A 196 -21.59 15.85 -29.89
C ASN A 196 -21.54 15.90 -31.41
#